data_2b830a519ee81deb1e803b61c7fcedcb
#
_entry.id   2b830a519ee81deb1e803b61c7fcedcb
#
_cell.length_a   1.000
_cell.length_b   1.000
_cell.length_c   1.000
_cell.angle_alpha   90.00
_cell.angle_beta   90.00
_cell.angle_gamma   90.00
#
_symmetry.space_group_name_H-M   'P 1'
#
loop_
_entity.id
_entity.type
_entity.pdbx_description
1 polymer ?
#
loop_
_entity_poly.entity_id
_entity_poly.type
_entity_poly.pdbx_seq_one_letter_code
_entity_poly.pdbx_strand_id
1 'polypeptide(L)'
;MYTFNHCNLNITDPERSLAFYREALGLEVVREKESADHSFKLFFLGDGRTDFRLELTWLRDHPQPYNLGENESHLCLSAED
;
A
#
# COMPACT_ATOMS: atom_id res chain seq x y z
N MET A 1 15.42 -20.52 2.90
CA MET A 1 15.74 -19.16 3.39
C MET A 1 14.58 -18.23 3.03
N TYR A 2 14.19 -17.31 3.92
CA TYR A 2 13.08 -16.41 3.69
C TYR A 2 13.56 -14.97 3.75
N THR A 3 13.02 -14.13 2.87
CA THR A 3 13.28 -12.69 2.88
C THR A 3 11.96 -11.95 2.92
N PHE A 4 11.96 -10.75 3.49
CA PHE A 4 10.77 -9.91 3.48
C PHE A 4 10.42 -9.51 2.06
N ASN A 5 9.15 -9.59 1.70
CA ASN A 5 8.65 -9.25 0.37
C ASN A 5 7.76 -8.01 0.42
N HIS A 6 6.61 -8.12 1.07
CA HIS A 6 5.68 -7.00 1.14
C HIS A 6 4.77 -7.12 2.36
N CYS A 7 4.14 -6.01 2.72
CA CYS A 7 2.98 -6.01 3.60
C CYS A 7 1.84 -5.27 2.91
N ASN A 8 0.60 -5.54 3.32
CA ASN A 8 -0.58 -4.98 2.69
C ASN A 8 -1.36 -4.07 3.64
N LEU A 9 -1.86 -2.97 3.08
CA LEU A 9 -2.87 -2.11 3.70
C LEU A 9 -4.03 -1.98 2.73
N ASN A 10 -5.26 -2.23 3.19
CA ASN A 10 -6.44 -1.99 2.39
C ASN A 10 -6.78 -0.50 2.41
N ILE A 11 -7.18 0.03 1.27
CA ILE A 11 -7.48 1.46 1.08
C ILE A 11 -8.85 1.62 0.45
N THR A 12 -9.48 2.78 0.65
CA THR A 12 -10.79 3.09 0.07
C THR A 12 -10.70 4.11 -1.07
N ASP A 13 -9.64 4.91 -1.10
CA ASP A 13 -9.45 5.97 -2.10
C ASP A 13 -8.02 5.88 -2.64
N PRO A 14 -7.82 5.16 -3.78
CA PRO A 14 -6.48 4.99 -4.33
C PRO A 14 -5.77 6.29 -4.65
N GLU A 15 -6.47 7.24 -5.27
CA GLU A 15 -5.87 8.51 -5.67
C GLU A 15 -5.32 9.27 -4.47
N ARG A 16 -6.10 9.34 -3.40
CA ARG A 16 -5.70 10.00 -2.17
C ARG A 16 -4.53 9.28 -1.49
N SER A 17 -4.60 7.95 -1.39
CA SER A 17 -3.56 7.15 -0.75
C SER A 17 -2.24 7.24 -1.52
N LEU A 18 -2.28 7.10 -2.85
CA LEU A 18 -1.08 7.19 -3.66
C LEU A 18 -0.42 8.57 -3.56
N ALA A 19 -1.23 9.62 -3.56
CA ALA A 19 -0.72 10.98 -3.39
C ALA A 19 -0.05 11.15 -2.03
N PHE A 20 -0.67 10.63 -0.96
CA PHE A 20 -0.09 10.72 0.38
C PHE A 20 1.28 10.04 0.46
N TYR A 21 1.36 8.77 0.01
CA TYR A 21 2.61 8.02 0.12
C TYR A 21 3.72 8.60 -0.75
N ARG A 22 3.39 9.14 -1.91
CA ARG A 22 4.36 9.80 -2.77
C ARG A 22 4.84 11.12 -2.16
N GLU A 23 3.92 11.98 -1.74
CA GLU A 23 4.26 13.32 -1.27
C GLU A 23 4.90 13.33 0.11
N ALA A 24 4.38 12.51 1.02
CA ALA A 24 4.87 12.47 2.39
C ALA A 24 6.11 11.60 2.55
N LEU A 25 6.21 10.48 1.83
CA LEU A 25 7.23 9.47 2.06
C LEU A 25 8.10 9.17 0.84
N GLY A 26 7.79 9.74 -0.31
CA GLY A 26 8.59 9.50 -1.53
C GLY A 26 8.44 8.10 -2.09
N LEU A 27 7.36 7.39 -1.77
CA LEU A 27 7.14 6.04 -2.28
C LEU A 27 6.46 6.10 -3.64
N GLU A 28 6.99 5.34 -4.60
CA GLU A 28 6.49 5.33 -5.97
C GLU A 28 5.85 3.99 -6.32
N VAL A 29 4.84 4.02 -7.19
CA VAL A 29 4.22 2.80 -7.70
C VAL A 29 5.22 2.09 -8.61
N VAL A 30 5.61 0.87 -8.25
CA VAL A 30 6.53 0.05 -9.04
C VAL A 30 5.80 -1.08 -9.76
N ARG A 31 4.58 -1.40 -9.34
CA ARG A 31 3.76 -2.41 -9.99
C ARG A 31 2.30 -2.16 -9.68
N GLU A 32 1.45 -2.43 -10.65
CA GLU A 32 0.00 -2.26 -10.53
C GLU A 32 -0.68 -3.49 -11.12
N LYS A 33 -1.75 -3.96 -10.46
CA LYS A 33 -2.50 -5.11 -10.94
C LYS A 33 -3.99 -4.86 -10.70
N GLU A 34 -4.80 -5.23 -11.70
CA GLU A 34 -6.25 -5.16 -11.60
C GLU A 34 -6.84 -6.51 -11.93
N SER A 35 -7.90 -6.91 -11.21
CA SER A 35 -8.60 -8.15 -11.50
C SER A 35 -9.37 -8.05 -12.83
N ALA A 36 -9.62 -9.20 -13.47
CA ALA A 36 -10.31 -9.23 -14.75
C ALA A 36 -11.72 -8.65 -14.68
N ASP A 37 -12.40 -8.81 -13.54
CA ASP A 37 -13.75 -8.25 -13.31
C ASP A 37 -13.75 -6.87 -12.68
N HIS A 38 -12.59 -6.24 -12.51
CA HIS A 38 -12.38 -4.93 -11.89
C HIS A 38 -12.84 -4.87 -10.42
N SER A 39 -12.90 -6.01 -9.74
CA SER A 39 -13.32 -6.06 -8.34
C SER A 39 -12.24 -5.62 -7.37
N PHE A 40 -10.96 -5.69 -7.77
CA PHE A 40 -9.86 -5.21 -6.95
C PHE A 40 -8.75 -4.60 -7.79
N LYS A 41 -7.98 -3.72 -7.16
CA LYS A 41 -6.72 -3.21 -7.67
C LYS A 41 -5.65 -3.31 -6.61
N LEU A 42 -4.44 -3.68 -7.03
CA LEU A 42 -3.27 -3.74 -6.18
C LEU A 42 -2.24 -2.72 -6.66
N PHE A 43 -1.68 -1.96 -5.72
CA PHE A 43 -0.60 -1.02 -6.01
C PHE A 43 0.58 -1.38 -5.13
N PHE A 44 1.71 -1.71 -5.73
CA PHE A 44 2.94 -2.01 -5.01
C PHE A 44 3.83 -0.78 -5.03
N LEU A 45 4.13 -0.25 -3.84
CA LEU A 45 4.95 0.95 -3.69
C LEU A 45 6.35 0.55 -3.25
N GLY A 46 7.35 1.20 -3.83
CA GLY A 46 8.74 0.99 -3.51
C GLY A 46 9.43 2.25 -3.04
N ASP A 47 10.51 2.09 -2.26
CA ASP A 47 11.30 3.20 -1.74
C ASP A 47 12.52 3.54 -2.63
N GLY A 48 12.75 2.76 -3.69
CA GLY A 48 13.88 2.98 -4.59
C GLY A 48 15.22 2.48 -4.04
N ARG A 49 15.24 1.86 -2.86
CA ARG A 49 16.47 1.40 -2.21
C ARG A 49 16.43 -0.07 -1.81
N THR A 50 15.29 -0.54 -1.34
CA THR A 50 15.12 -1.93 -0.92
C THR A 50 14.15 -2.65 -1.84
N ASP A 51 14.10 -3.98 -1.74
CA ASP A 51 13.16 -4.80 -2.51
C ASP A 51 11.81 -4.94 -1.81
N PHE A 52 11.69 -4.46 -0.58
CA PHE A 52 10.43 -4.52 0.16
C PHE A 52 9.40 -3.61 -0.47
N ARG A 53 8.14 -4.05 -0.49
CA ARG A 53 7.04 -3.29 -1.08
C ARG A 53 5.92 -3.07 -0.07
N LEU A 54 5.31 -1.90 -0.14
CA LEU A 54 4.04 -1.66 0.51
C LEU A 54 2.95 -1.91 -0.53
N GLU A 55 2.12 -2.94 -0.29
CA GLU A 55 1.00 -3.24 -1.16
C GLU A 55 -0.25 -2.54 -0.65
N LEU A 56 -0.88 -1.77 -1.52
CA LEU A 56 -2.18 -1.16 -1.23
C LEU A 56 -3.25 -1.91 -2.03
N THR A 57 -4.28 -2.38 -1.34
CA THR A 57 -5.39 -3.11 -1.96
C THR A 57 -6.65 -2.26 -1.93
N TRP A 58 -7.21 -2.01 -3.10
CA TRP A 58 -8.51 -1.38 -3.25
C TRP A 58 -9.54 -2.44 -3.66
N LEU A 59 -10.67 -2.48 -2.96
CA LEU A 59 -11.78 -3.39 -3.25
C LEU A 59 -13.00 -2.56 -3.68
N ARG A 60 -13.47 -2.79 -4.91
CA ARG A 60 -14.62 -2.08 -5.47
C ARG A 60 -15.85 -2.15 -4.56
N ASP A 61 -16.09 -3.32 -3.97
CA ASP A 61 -17.31 -3.57 -3.20
C ASP A 61 -17.15 -3.28 -1.71
N HIS A 62 -16.08 -2.55 -1.32
CA HIS A 62 -15.85 -2.11 0.06
C HIS A 62 -15.58 -0.60 0.10
N PRO A 63 -16.62 0.23 -0.11
CA PRO A 63 -16.44 1.69 -0.12
C PRO A 63 -16.34 2.32 1.27
N GLN A 64 -16.77 1.61 2.32
CA GLN A 64 -16.76 2.12 3.68
C GLN A 64 -15.37 2.01 4.30
N PRO A 65 -15.07 2.85 5.32
CA PRO A 65 -13.80 2.74 6.04
C PRO A 65 -13.62 1.37 6.69
N TYR A 66 -12.36 0.93 6.80
CA TYR A 66 -12.03 -0.34 7.43
C TYR A 66 -12.03 -0.19 8.95
N ASN A 67 -12.50 -1.25 9.63
CA ASN A 67 -12.38 -1.36 11.07
C ASN A 67 -10.98 -1.84 11.39
N LEU A 68 -10.18 -1.00 12.04
CA LEU A 68 -8.78 -1.30 12.36
C LEU A 68 -8.64 -2.03 13.70
N GLY A 69 -9.75 -2.35 14.37
CA GLY A 69 -9.71 -2.99 15.67
C GLY A 69 -9.02 -2.10 16.68
N GLU A 70 -8.09 -2.66 17.45
CA GLU A 70 -7.30 -1.91 18.42
C GLU A 70 -6.08 -1.22 17.80
N ASN A 71 -5.89 -1.37 16.49
CA ASN A 71 -4.81 -0.75 15.73
C ASN A 71 -3.42 -1.09 16.31
N GLU A 72 -3.17 -2.38 16.51
CA GLU A 72 -1.97 -2.87 17.17
C GLU A 72 -0.74 -2.94 16.26
N SER A 73 -0.95 -2.96 14.94
CA SER A 73 0.14 -3.05 13.98
C SER A 73 0.60 -1.67 13.53
N HIS A 74 1.82 -1.62 13.03
CA HIS A 74 2.36 -0.36 12.49
C HIS A 74 3.37 -0.65 11.38
N LEU A 75 3.59 0.37 10.56
CA LEU A 75 4.61 0.37 9.53
C LEU A 75 5.64 1.43 9.93
N CYS A 76 6.91 1.05 9.90
CA CYS A 76 7.99 1.94 10.30
C CYS A 76 8.94 2.19 9.13
N LEU A 77 9.25 3.47 8.91
CA LEU A 77 10.24 3.87 7.92
C LEU A 77 11.33 4.66 8.63
N SER A 78 12.58 4.43 8.24
CA SER A 78 13.70 5.24 8.72
C SER A 78 13.82 6.48 7.85
N ALA A 79 14.01 7.62 8.47
CA ALA A 79 14.19 8.88 7.76
C ALA A 79 15.67 9.27 7.77
N GLU A 80 16.13 9.81 6.64
CA GLU A 80 17.45 10.41 6.57
C GLU A 80 17.32 11.89 7.00
N ASP A 81 18.31 12.36 7.73
CA ASP A 81 18.33 13.76 8.19
C ASP A 81 18.64 14.73 7.06
#